data_4134a2583dbe9e4514bd89f096fce593
#
_entry.id   4134a2583dbe9e4514bd89f096fce593
#
_cell.length_a   1.000
_cell.length_b   1.000
_cell.length_c   1.000
_cell.angle_alpha   90.00
_cell.angle_beta   90.00
_cell.angle_gamma   90.00
#
_symmetry.space_group_name_H-M   'P 1'
#
loop_
_entity.id
_entity.type
_entity.pdbx_description
1 polymer ?
#
loop_
_entity_poly.entity_id
_entity_poly.type
_entity_poly.pdbx_seq_one_letter_code
_entity_poly.pdbx_strand_id
1 'polypeptide(L)'
;MKVTVDSKKGLKTNLKVFVEKKTIEEKMGVRLNELSKTVNLKGFRPGKVPADVLKRQFGKAVYGEVLDQILKETSTKAIEEKKIKVAGQPKLDLKSYGEGKDLNYTLEIDELPSIKLKSIENIKFIDYEIKVTEKEIEKRIDDIAKNQNNFKDKNENETAKNGDLVAFDYDATIENKSFEGGQGKNTQIVLGKDLFIKGFDKQLLGVKKNQVKEVTATLPENYPKKEFVNKKANFKCKILNVKKPETVKVDDQFAKNLGAKDLKDLKQLTNKQIENQYKMSLEELSKEKILNQLETMHDVQLPDNLVQQELTIISQNLKKEDKEKNKKESEKIAKKRIKLGLILNELGEQNNLKVDEQELRNEIQKQVHSMPGQQKQVLEYYQKNPSATTSLRGSIYEEKIINLIKQKSKQTKKTISIKEAEEIIKAHSIVKKPPGLSSKKEESKKAKKTIKSSKNKKKIRKK
;
A
#
# COMPACT_ATOMS: atom_id res chain seq x y z
N MET A 1 0.44 -20.22 -43.67
CA MET A 1 0.13 -20.55 -42.26
C MET A 1 -1.16 -21.35 -42.24
N LYS A 2 -1.22 -22.45 -41.46
CA LYS A 2 -2.45 -23.22 -41.18
C LYS A 2 -2.64 -23.31 -39.66
N VAL A 3 -3.89 -23.10 -39.19
CA VAL A 3 -4.24 -23.13 -37.74
C VAL A 3 -5.35 -24.15 -37.55
N THR A 4 -5.10 -25.15 -36.72
CA THR A 4 -6.07 -26.20 -36.37
C THR A 4 -6.26 -26.26 -34.86
N VAL A 5 -7.50 -26.47 -34.45
CA VAL A 5 -7.80 -26.75 -33.03
C VAL A 5 -7.47 -28.21 -32.76
N ASP A 6 -6.49 -28.47 -31.90
CA ASP A 6 -6.07 -29.80 -31.52
C ASP A 6 -6.95 -30.40 -30.46
N SER A 7 -7.24 -29.62 -29.41
CA SER A 7 -8.14 -30.02 -28.32
C SER A 7 -8.75 -28.82 -27.63
N LYS A 8 -9.98 -29.00 -27.11
CA LYS A 8 -10.65 -28.01 -26.26
C LYS A 8 -11.25 -28.71 -25.04
N LYS A 9 -10.83 -28.30 -23.84
CA LYS A 9 -11.34 -28.85 -22.57
C LYS A 9 -11.64 -27.69 -21.61
N GLY A 10 -12.92 -27.42 -21.40
CA GLY A 10 -13.36 -26.28 -20.57
C GLY A 10 -12.83 -24.96 -21.13
N LEU A 11 -12.02 -24.25 -20.35
CA LEU A 11 -11.40 -22.99 -20.74
C LEU A 11 -10.02 -23.18 -21.41
N LYS A 12 -9.52 -24.42 -21.57
CA LYS A 12 -8.22 -24.68 -22.20
C LYS A 12 -8.41 -25.08 -23.65
N THR A 13 -7.76 -24.35 -24.53
CA THR A 13 -7.73 -24.63 -25.99
C THR A 13 -6.31 -24.76 -26.46
N ASN A 14 -6.01 -25.86 -27.14
CA ASN A 14 -4.73 -26.10 -27.79
C ASN A 14 -4.88 -25.87 -29.29
N LEU A 15 -4.07 -24.96 -29.83
CA LEU A 15 -3.99 -24.71 -31.27
C LEU A 15 -2.69 -25.29 -31.80
N LYS A 16 -2.75 -26.05 -32.88
CA LYS A 16 -1.59 -26.40 -33.70
C LYS A 16 -1.41 -25.37 -34.80
N VAL A 17 -0.24 -24.77 -34.86
CA VAL A 17 0.12 -23.79 -35.90
C VAL A 17 1.25 -24.35 -36.75
N PHE A 18 1.02 -24.32 -38.03
CA PHE A 18 1.97 -24.73 -39.05
C PHE A 18 2.35 -23.55 -39.92
N VAL A 19 3.66 -23.32 -40.08
CA VAL A 19 4.22 -22.27 -40.91
C VAL A 19 5.22 -22.90 -41.87
N GLU A 20 5.02 -22.69 -43.18
CA GLU A 20 5.88 -23.24 -44.22
C GLU A 20 7.28 -22.63 -44.18
N LYS A 21 8.30 -23.44 -44.41
CA LYS A 21 9.71 -23.01 -44.49
C LYS A 21 9.94 -21.83 -45.42
N LYS A 22 9.20 -21.77 -46.51
CA LYS A 22 9.27 -20.68 -47.50
C LYS A 22 9.04 -19.31 -46.85
N THR A 23 8.06 -19.20 -45.96
CA THR A 23 7.76 -17.97 -45.22
C THR A 23 8.92 -17.57 -44.28
N ILE A 24 9.59 -18.59 -43.69
CA ILE A 24 10.75 -18.36 -42.83
C ILE A 24 11.93 -17.86 -43.63
N GLU A 25 12.18 -18.52 -44.76
CA GLU A 25 13.27 -18.16 -45.68
C GLU A 25 13.10 -16.76 -46.27
N GLU A 26 11.88 -16.38 -46.67
CA GLU A 26 11.56 -15.03 -47.15
C GLU A 26 11.87 -13.96 -46.07
N LYS A 27 11.42 -14.18 -44.84
CA LYS A 27 11.71 -13.25 -43.72
C LYS A 27 13.20 -13.21 -43.38
N MET A 28 13.88 -14.34 -43.41
CA MET A 28 15.34 -14.39 -43.26
C MET A 28 16.05 -13.58 -44.33
N GLY A 29 15.62 -13.70 -45.58
CA GLY A 29 16.18 -12.93 -46.69
C GLY A 29 16.02 -11.41 -46.49
N VAL A 30 14.83 -10.98 -46.05
CA VAL A 30 14.57 -9.57 -45.74
C VAL A 30 15.50 -9.11 -44.61
N ARG A 31 15.60 -9.87 -43.52
CA ARG A 31 16.40 -9.49 -42.36
C ARG A 31 17.91 -9.46 -42.67
N LEU A 32 18.41 -10.43 -43.42
CA LEU A 32 19.80 -10.42 -43.92
C LEU A 32 20.09 -9.20 -44.79
N ASN A 33 19.14 -8.81 -45.64
CA ASN A 33 19.28 -7.63 -46.51
C ASN A 33 19.30 -6.33 -45.69
N GLU A 34 18.48 -6.22 -44.62
CA GLU A 34 18.55 -5.11 -43.66
C GLU A 34 19.91 -5.06 -42.95
N LEU A 35 20.40 -6.21 -42.48
CA LEU A 35 21.70 -6.32 -41.83
C LEU A 35 22.84 -5.94 -42.78
N SER A 36 22.75 -6.26 -44.06
CA SER A 36 23.79 -5.89 -45.03
C SER A 36 24.05 -4.39 -45.07
N LYS A 37 23.03 -3.58 -44.83
CA LYS A 37 23.11 -2.10 -44.82
C LYS A 37 23.78 -1.52 -43.60
N THR A 38 23.73 -2.22 -42.47
CA THR A 38 24.15 -1.72 -41.16
C THR A 38 25.43 -2.35 -40.61
N VAL A 39 25.75 -3.58 -41.04
CA VAL A 39 26.89 -4.34 -40.55
C VAL A 39 28.19 -3.87 -41.18
N ASN A 40 29.22 -3.65 -40.38
CA ASN A 40 30.57 -3.35 -40.79
C ASN A 40 31.45 -4.61 -40.64
N LEU A 41 31.77 -5.25 -41.73
CA LEU A 41 32.60 -6.46 -41.78
C LEU A 41 33.99 -6.14 -42.36
N LYS A 42 35.04 -6.59 -41.70
CA LYS A 42 36.41 -6.46 -42.21
C LYS A 42 36.51 -7.10 -43.61
N GLY A 43 36.97 -6.35 -44.60
CA GLY A 43 37.11 -6.78 -45.99
C GLY A 43 35.93 -6.45 -46.92
N PHE A 44 34.86 -5.86 -46.37
CA PHE A 44 33.70 -5.45 -47.19
C PHE A 44 33.32 -4.00 -46.92
N ARG A 45 32.91 -3.31 -48.01
CA ARG A 45 32.34 -1.95 -47.86
C ARG A 45 30.94 -2.05 -47.22
N PRO A 46 30.57 -1.17 -46.24
CA PRO A 46 29.23 -1.12 -45.68
C PRO A 46 28.15 -1.10 -46.77
N GLY A 47 27.14 -1.96 -46.65
CA GLY A 47 26.07 -2.11 -47.62
C GLY A 47 26.39 -2.98 -48.87
N LYS A 48 27.60 -3.55 -48.97
CA LYS A 48 28.02 -4.41 -50.10
C LYS A 48 28.49 -5.81 -49.67
N VAL A 49 28.09 -6.24 -48.49
CA VAL A 49 28.40 -7.60 -48.00
C VAL A 49 27.49 -8.62 -48.71
N PRO A 50 28.03 -9.66 -49.39
CA PRO A 50 27.21 -10.70 -50.00
C PRO A 50 26.33 -11.45 -48.99
N ALA A 51 25.11 -11.81 -49.41
CA ALA A 51 24.12 -12.47 -48.53
C ALA A 51 24.66 -13.81 -47.97
N ASP A 52 25.44 -14.55 -48.72
CA ASP A 52 26.02 -15.83 -48.27
C ASP A 52 27.03 -15.65 -47.16
N VAL A 53 27.82 -14.57 -47.18
CA VAL A 53 28.77 -14.25 -46.10
C VAL A 53 28.01 -13.87 -44.84
N LEU A 54 26.98 -13.06 -44.97
CA LEU A 54 26.11 -12.69 -43.84
C LEU A 54 25.40 -13.91 -43.26
N LYS A 55 24.90 -14.79 -44.11
CA LYS A 55 24.23 -16.03 -43.69
C LYS A 55 25.18 -16.95 -42.92
N ARG A 56 26.42 -17.11 -43.37
CA ARG A 56 27.42 -17.93 -42.62
C ARG A 56 27.77 -17.34 -41.29
N GLN A 57 27.88 -16.03 -41.18
CA GLN A 57 28.37 -15.37 -39.97
C GLN A 57 27.26 -15.04 -38.96
N PHE A 58 26.09 -14.65 -39.43
CA PHE A 58 24.97 -14.20 -38.65
C PHE A 58 23.72 -15.08 -38.75
N GLY A 59 23.72 -16.10 -39.61
CA GLY A 59 22.54 -16.90 -39.94
C GLY A 59 21.83 -17.47 -38.71
N LYS A 60 22.56 -18.00 -37.73
CA LYS A 60 21.96 -18.52 -36.47
C LYS A 60 21.28 -17.44 -35.64
N ALA A 61 21.91 -16.27 -35.51
CA ALA A 61 21.35 -15.17 -34.75
C ALA A 61 20.10 -14.60 -35.44
N VAL A 62 20.20 -14.38 -36.76
CA VAL A 62 19.07 -13.92 -37.59
C VAL A 62 17.93 -14.92 -37.59
N TYR A 63 18.23 -16.24 -37.66
CA TYR A 63 17.20 -17.26 -37.55
C TYR A 63 16.45 -17.18 -36.21
N GLY A 64 17.16 -16.99 -35.08
CA GLY A 64 16.53 -16.80 -33.79
C GLY A 64 15.60 -15.59 -33.76
N GLU A 65 16.08 -14.42 -34.21
CA GLU A 65 15.27 -13.20 -34.29
C GLU A 65 14.02 -13.37 -35.17
N VAL A 66 14.20 -13.96 -36.35
CA VAL A 66 13.11 -14.21 -37.33
C VAL A 66 12.11 -15.21 -36.77
N LEU A 67 12.59 -16.27 -36.08
CA LEU A 67 11.74 -17.27 -35.45
C LEU A 67 10.87 -16.63 -34.38
N ASP A 68 11.44 -15.82 -33.48
CA ASP A 68 10.70 -15.12 -32.42
C ASP A 68 9.64 -14.17 -33.02
N GLN A 69 10.00 -13.46 -34.11
CA GLN A 69 9.06 -12.59 -34.79
C GLN A 69 7.91 -13.39 -35.41
N ILE A 70 8.22 -14.51 -36.13
CA ILE A 70 7.20 -15.37 -36.73
C ILE A 70 6.28 -15.97 -35.67
N LEU A 71 6.83 -16.49 -34.57
CA LEU A 71 6.05 -17.03 -33.47
C LEU A 71 5.08 -16.00 -32.91
N LYS A 72 5.54 -14.77 -32.67
CA LYS A 72 4.70 -13.69 -32.20
C LYS A 72 3.57 -13.33 -33.16
N GLU A 73 3.91 -13.11 -34.44
CA GLU A 73 2.92 -12.71 -35.44
C GLU A 73 1.90 -13.82 -35.72
N THR A 74 2.37 -15.07 -35.86
CA THR A 74 1.48 -16.20 -36.19
C THR A 74 0.61 -16.61 -34.98
N SER A 75 1.13 -16.50 -33.78
CA SER A 75 0.32 -16.72 -32.55
C SER A 75 -0.80 -15.69 -32.42
N THR A 76 -0.49 -14.41 -32.65
CA THR A 76 -1.51 -13.34 -32.62
C THR A 76 -2.59 -13.58 -33.67
N LYS A 77 -2.17 -13.87 -34.93
CA LYS A 77 -3.11 -14.18 -36.01
C LYS A 77 -3.94 -15.43 -35.77
N ALA A 78 -3.34 -16.48 -35.16
CA ALA A 78 -4.07 -17.70 -34.82
C ALA A 78 -5.18 -17.45 -33.78
N ILE A 79 -4.90 -16.63 -32.78
CA ILE A 79 -5.85 -16.23 -31.75
C ILE A 79 -6.98 -15.39 -32.33
N GLU A 80 -6.65 -14.42 -33.18
CA GLU A 80 -7.62 -13.55 -33.87
C GLU A 80 -8.54 -14.35 -34.80
N GLU A 81 -7.96 -15.25 -35.63
CA GLU A 81 -8.71 -16.11 -36.56
C GLU A 81 -9.74 -16.98 -35.85
N LYS A 82 -9.38 -17.51 -34.67
CA LYS A 82 -10.29 -18.32 -33.85
C LYS A 82 -11.16 -17.50 -32.92
N LYS A 83 -11.03 -16.18 -32.90
CA LYS A 83 -11.79 -15.25 -32.04
C LYS A 83 -11.74 -15.62 -30.55
N ILE A 84 -10.57 -16.08 -30.09
CA ILE A 84 -10.36 -16.52 -28.71
C ILE A 84 -10.05 -15.31 -27.83
N LYS A 85 -10.82 -15.11 -26.75
CA LYS A 85 -10.48 -14.15 -25.71
C LYS A 85 -9.48 -14.80 -24.75
N VAL A 86 -8.22 -14.42 -24.82
CA VAL A 86 -7.12 -15.05 -24.10
C VAL A 86 -7.06 -14.57 -22.64
N ALA A 87 -6.92 -15.51 -21.73
CA ALA A 87 -6.69 -15.25 -20.31
C ALA A 87 -5.19 -15.42 -19.99
N GLY A 88 -4.47 -14.29 -19.88
CA GLY A 88 -3.04 -14.29 -19.59
C GLY A 88 -2.17 -14.57 -20.83
N GLN A 89 -0.94 -15.04 -20.60
CA GLN A 89 -0.02 -15.36 -21.71
C GLN A 89 -0.17 -16.81 -22.14
N PRO A 90 -0.35 -17.08 -23.47
CA PRO A 90 -0.36 -18.42 -23.99
C PRO A 90 0.98 -19.11 -23.79
N LYS A 91 0.95 -20.43 -23.56
CA LYS A 91 2.17 -21.25 -23.54
C LYS A 91 2.43 -21.79 -24.92
N LEU A 92 3.67 -21.61 -25.35
CA LEU A 92 4.15 -22.05 -26.66
C LEU A 92 5.04 -23.27 -26.49
N ASP A 93 4.76 -24.34 -27.25
CA ASP A 93 5.54 -25.57 -27.27
C ASP A 93 5.96 -25.89 -28.72
N LEU A 94 7.26 -25.74 -28.99
CA LEU A 94 7.85 -25.98 -30.29
C LEU A 94 7.99 -27.48 -30.54
N LYS A 95 7.35 -27.99 -31.60
CA LYS A 95 7.42 -29.41 -32.00
C LYS A 95 8.45 -29.70 -33.09
N SER A 96 8.48 -28.84 -34.10
CA SER A 96 9.45 -28.94 -35.20
C SER A 96 9.86 -27.54 -35.61
N TYR A 97 11.17 -27.31 -35.68
CA TYR A 97 11.77 -26.05 -36.12
C TYR A 97 13.22 -26.34 -36.58
N GLY A 98 13.81 -25.41 -37.29
CA GLY A 98 15.19 -25.48 -37.73
C GLY A 98 15.35 -24.90 -39.12
N GLU A 99 16.60 -24.61 -39.53
CA GLU A 99 16.91 -24.08 -40.83
C GLU A 99 16.51 -25.09 -41.92
N GLY A 100 15.75 -24.64 -42.91
CA GLY A 100 15.24 -25.48 -44.00
C GLY A 100 14.08 -26.40 -43.66
N LYS A 101 13.52 -26.30 -42.44
CA LYS A 101 12.35 -27.06 -41.98
C LYS A 101 11.14 -26.18 -41.82
N ASP A 102 9.97 -26.80 -41.93
CA ASP A 102 8.72 -26.15 -41.55
C ASP A 102 8.64 -25.96 -40.03
N LEU A 103 8.00 -24.86 -39.60
CA LEU A 103 7.78 -24.59 -38.22
C LEU A 103 6.43 -25.15 -37.78
N ASN A 104 6.47 -26.07 -36.82
CA ASN A 104 5.28 -26.58 -36.15
C ASN A 104 5.36 -26.32 -34.68
N TYR A 105 4.32 -25.73 -34.09
CA TYR A 105 4.24 -25.52 -32.67
C TYR A 105 2.80 -25.63 -32.18
N THR A 106 2.66 -25.89 -30.90
CA THR A 106 1.37 -25.93 -30.21
C THR A 106 1.26 -24.70 -29.31
N LEU A 107 0.12 -24.05 -29.35
CA LEU A 107 -0.22 -22.91 -28.53
C LEU A 107 -1.29 -23.34 -27.53
N GLU A 108 -0.91 -23.47 -26.24
CA GLU A 108 -1.86 -23.74 -25.16
C GLU A 108 -2.40 -22.40 -24.66
N ILE A 109 -3.69 -22.21 -24.78
CA ILE A 109 -4.42 -20.98 -24.48
C ILE A 109 -5.44 -21.26 -23.40
N ASP A 110 -5.42 -20.49 -22.33
CA ASP A 110 -6.56 -20.39 -21.43
C ASP A 110 -7.49 -19.28 -21.94
N GLU A 111 -8.77 -19.61 -22.09
CA GLU A 111 -9.79 -18.67 -22.56
C GLU A 111 -10.42 -17.93 -21.39
N LEU A 112 -10.81 -16.67 -21.61
CA LEU A 112 -11.67 -15.95 -20.68
C LEU A 112 -13.07 -16.57 -20.72
N PRO A 113 -13.70 -16.82 -19.56
CA PRO A 113 -15.05 -17.37 -19.50
C PRO A 113 -16.08 -16.39 -20.05
N SER A 114 -17.12 -16.89 -20.67
CA SER A 114 -18.31 -16.08 -20.97
C SER A 114 -19.14 -15.91 -19.70
N ILE A 115 -19.26 -14.69 -19.22
CA ILE A 115 -19.97 -14.38 -17.97
C ILE A 115 -21.35 -13.84 -18.30
N LYS A 116 -22.39 -14.54 -17.82
CA LYS A 116 -23.75 -14.03 -17.86
C LYS A 116 -23.98 -13.19 -16.60
N LEU A 117 -23.98 -11.88 -16.74
CA LEU A 117 -24.21 -10.97 -15.64
C LEU A 117 -25.67 -11.06 -15.16
N LYS A 118 -25.83 -11.17 -13.85
CA LYS A 118 -27.13 -11.03 -13.18
C LYS A 118 -27.40 -9.55 -12.92
N SER A 119 -28.70 -9.16 -12.81
CA SER A 119 -29.07 -7.77 -12.53
C SER A 119 -28.42 -7.26 -11.25
N ILE A 120 -27.71 -6.15 -11.36
CA ILE A 120 -27.06 -5.45 -10.24
C ILE A 120 -28.06 -4.67 -9.37
N GLU A 121 -29.29 -4.48 -9.83
CA GLU A 121 -30.35 -3.78 -9.09
C GLU A 121 -30.76 -4.52 -7.81
N ASN A 122 -30.51 -5.84 -7.75
CA ASN A 122 -30.80 -6.68 -6.59
C ASN A 122 -29.72 -6.62 -5.49
N ILE A 123 -28.61 -5.94 -5.74
CA ILE A 123 -27.55 -5.76 -4.75
C ILE A 123 -28.04 -4.80 -3.68
N LYS A 124 -27.91 -5.22 -2.41
CA LYS A 124 -28.31 -4.42 -1.24
C LYS A 124 -27.06 -3.97 -0.47
N PHE A 125 -26.92 -2.70 -0.25
CA PHE A 125 -25.86 -2.16 0.59
C PHE A 125 -26.37 -1.02 1.46
N ILE A 126 -25.62 -0.72 2.52
CA ILE A 126 -25.91 0.38 3.43
C ILE A 126 -24.93 1.50 3.11
N ASP A 127 -25.45 2.67 2.81
CA ASP A 127 -24.69 3.90 2.70
C ASP A 127 -24.77 4.60 4.06
N TYR A 128 -23.61 4.69 4.74
CA TYR A 128 -23.55 5.24 6.08
C TYR A 128 -23.26 6.73 6.03
N GLU A 129 -24.15 7.52 6.62
CA GLU A 129 -23.95 8.95 6.88
C GLU A 129 -23.64 9.16 8.34
N ILE A 130 -22.59 9.92 8.67
CA ILE A 130 -22.21 10.18 10.06
C ILE A 130 -22.85 11.47 10.51
N LYS A 131 -23.56 11.40 11.65
CA LYS A 131 -24.07 12.58 12.33
C LYS A 131 -23.09 12.95 13.45
N VAL A 132 -22.33 14.02 13.26
CA VAL A 132 -21.44 14.58 14.26
C VAL A 132 -22.21 15.56 15.12
N THR A 133 -22.11 15.43 16.43
CA THR A 133 -22.77 16.36 17.38
C THR A 133 -21.87 17.56 17.68
N GLU A 134 -22.46 18.69 18.06
CA GLU A 134 -21.69 19.89 18.45
C GLU A 134 -20.71 19.58 19.61
N LYS A 135 -21.10 18.74 20.57
CA LYS A 135 -20.24 18.33 21.68
C LYS A 135 -18.97 17.58 21.19
N GLU A 136 -19.08 16.78 20.14
CA GLU A 136 -17.95 16.06 19.57
C GLU A 136 -17.00 17.00 18.81
N ILE A 137 -17.57 18.01 18.12
CA ILE A 137 -16.80 19.07 17.46
C ILE A 137 -16.05 19.89 18.51
N GLU A 138 -16.75 20.37 19.56
CA GLU A 138 -16.15 21.14 20.63
C GLU A 138 -15.05 20.37 21.36
N LYS A 139 -15.32 19.11 21.71
CA LYS A 139 -14.30 18.23 22.30
C LYS A 139 -13.06 18.11 21.42
N ARG A 140 -13.23 17.97 20.11
CA ARG A 140 -12.11 17.86 19.17
C ARG A 140 -11.31 19.16 19.10
N ILE A 141 -11.98 20.30 19.08
CA ILE A 141 -11.36 21.63 19.12
C ILE A 141 -10.62 21.85 20.45
N ASP A 142 -11.23 21.48 21.58
CA ASP A 142 -10.59 21.53 22.88
C ASP A 142 -9.34 20.64 22.97
N ASP A 143 -9.40 19.44 22.41
CA ASP A 143 -8.24 18.55 22.37
C ASP A 143 -7.12 19.13 21.50
N ILE A 144 -7.44 19.82 20.41
CA ILE A 144 -6.47 20.56 19.59
C ILE A 144 -5.88 21.72 20.41
N ALA A 145 -6.71 22.50 21.10
CA ALA A 145 -6.28 23.62 21.94
C ALA A 145 -5.36 23.17 23.10
N LYS A 146 -5.67 22.05 23.75
CA LYS A 146 -4.84 21.45 24.81
C LYS A 146 -3.51 20.92 24.32
N ASN A 147 -3.46 20.47 23.05
CA ASN A 147 -2.24 19.95 22.43
C ASN A 147 -1.38 21.07 21.81
N GLN A 148 -1.91 22.28 21.62
CA GLN A 148 -1.08 23.46 21.34
C GLN A 148 -0.35 23.82 22.63
N ASN A 149 0.94 23.48 22.69
CA ASN A 149 1.83 23.77 23.82
C ASN A 149 2.15 25.27 23.87
N ASN A 150 1.18 26.12 24.27
CA ASN A 150 1.44 27.51 24.57
C ASN A 150 1.92 27.62 26.01
N PHE A 151 3.06 28.24 26.17
CA PHE A 151 3.69 28.43 27.48
C PHE A 151 3.95 29.90 27.72
N LYS A 152 3.59 30.38 28.89
CA LYS A 152 3.88 31.73 29.38
C LYS A 152 4.96 31.70 30.42
N ASP A 153 5.89 32.64 30.35
CA ASP A 153 6.99 32.77 31.30
C ASP A 153 6.47 32.90 32.72
N LYS A 154 7.05 32.17 33.66
CA LYS A 154 6.84 32.33 35.09
C LYS A 154 7.70 33.45 35.66
N ASN A 155 7.28 34.04 36.77
CA ASN A 155 8.11 34.97 37.49
C ASN A 155 9.36 34.28 38.03
N GLU A 156 10.45 35.02 38.17
CA GLU A 156 11.78 34.48 38.54
C GLU A 156 11.79 33.65 39.83
N ASN A 157 10.89 34.00 40.79
CA ASN A 157 10.77 33.32 42.07
C ASN A 157 9.85 32.08 42.04
N GLU A 158 9.11 31.88 40.94
CA GLU A 158 8.20 30.74 40.84
C GLU A 158 8.95 29.45 40.53
N THR A 159 8.59 28.38 41.21
CA THR A 159 9.20 27.05 41.00
C THR A 159 8.54 26.29 39.86
N ALA A 160 9.30 25.42 39.20
CA ALA A 160 8.83 24.53 38.16
C ALA A 160 7.91 23.45 38.77
N LYS A 161 6.74 23.25 38.16
CA LYS A 161 5.73 22.25 38.55
C LYS A 161 5.57 21.25 37.41
N ASN A 162 4.86 20.16 37.71
CA ASN A 162 4.50 19.17 36.68
C ASN A 162 3.62 19.83 35.59
N GLY A 163 3.97 19.63 34.30
CA GLY A 163 3.32 20.28 33.17
C GLY A 163 4.01 21.57 32.70
N ASP A 164 4.92 22.16 33.47
CA ASP A 164 5.70 23.33 33.03
C ASP A 164 6.78 22.96 32.00
N LEU A 165 7.09 23.90 31.12
CA LEU A 165 8.23 23.81 30.21
C LEU A 165 9.44 24.45 30.88
N VAL A 166 10.52 23.68 30.97
CA VAL A 166 11.81 24.16 31.48
C VAL A 166 12.80 24.22 30.33
N ALA A 167 13.36 25.39 30.10
CA ALA A 167 14.47 25.61 29.17
C ALA A 167 15.79 25.66 29.97
N PHE A 168 16.77 24.87 29.54
CA PHE A 168 18.06 24.76 30.25
C PHE A 168 19.21 24.44 29.30
N ASP A 169 20.39 24.85 29.69
CA ASP A 169 21.66 24.36 29.16
C ASP A 169 22.14 23.21 30.03
N TYR A 170 22.76 22.22 29.46
CA TYR A 170 23.35 21.14 30.23
C TYR A 170 24.75 20.75 29.74
N ASP A 171 25.55 20.32 30.71
CA ASP A 171 26.84 19.69 30.51
C ASP A 171 26.86 18.37 31.27
N ALA A 172 27.01 17.27 30.56
CA ALA A 172 26.91 15.93 31.12
C ALA A 172 28.26 15.24 31.12
N THR A 173 28.52 14.50 32.20
CA THR A 173 29.73 13.70 32.36
C THR A 173 29.37 12.27 32.74
N ILE A 174 30.19 11.30 32.26
CA ILE A 174 30.17 9.90 32.69
C ILE A 174 31.53 9.66 33.38
N GLU A 175 31.51 9.21 34.63
CA GLU A 175 32.76 8.99 35.43
C GLU A 175 33.66 10.21 35.42
N ASN A 176 33.09 11.41 35.53
CA ASN A 176 33.78 12.71 35.49
C ASN A 176 34.47 13.05 34.15
N LYS A 177 34.17 12.33 33.07
CA LYS A 177 34.70 12.61 31.73
C LYS A 177 33.58 13.12 30.83
N SER A 178 33.84 14.20 30.08
CA SER A 178 32.95 14.69 29.05
C SER A 178 32.85 13.68 27.91
N PHE A 179 31.68 13.57 27.29
CA PHE A 179 31.41 12.66 26.19
C PHE A 179 30.70 13.38 25.04
N GLU A 180 30.83 12.88 23.85
CA GLU A 180 30.16 13.43 22.67
C GLU A 180 28.63 13.27 22.78
N GLY A 181 27.92 14.40 22.61
CA GLY A 181 26.47 14.47 22.85
C GLY A 181 26.10 14.77 24.33
N GLY A 182 27.08 14.94 25.22
CA GLY A 182 26.86 15.30 26.62
C GLY A 182 26.57 16.79 26.84
N GLN A 183 26.59 17.64 25.81
CA GLN A 183 26.29 19.07 25.94
C GLN A 183 25.08 19.47 25.12
N GLY A 184 24.24 20.33 25.68
CA GLY A 184 23.09 20.90 24.97
C GLY A 184 22.81 22.32 25.45
N LYS A 185 22.46 23.18 24.50
CA LYS A 185 22.05 24.56 24.77
C LYS A 185 20.60 24.77 24.46
N ASN A 186 19.91 25.56 25.27
CA ASN A 186 18.48 25.88 25.14
C ASN A 186 17.58 24.66 24.93
N THR A 187 17.91 23.58 25.63
CA THR A 187 17.09 22.36 25.61
C THR A 187 15.79 22.60 26.36
N GLN A 188 14.68 22.25 25.76
CA GLN A 188 13.34 22.48 26.31
C GLN A 188 12.64 21.15 26.57
N ILE A 189 12.15 20.97 27.79
CA ILE A 189 11.37 19.78 28.18
C ILE A 189 10.12 20.18 28.94
N VAL A 190 9.05 19.42 28.75
CA VAL A 190 7.82 19.55 29.55
C VAL A 190 7.89 18.55 30.69
N LEU A 191 7.89 19.04 31.92
CA LEU A 191 8.01 18.20 33.11
C LEU A 191 6.83 17.24 33.26
N GLY A 192 7.11 15.98 33.61
CA GLY A 192 6.11 14.92 33.84
C GLY A 192 5.73 14.12 32.58
N LYS A 193 6.30 14.42 31.44
CA LYS A 193 6.11 13.63 30.19
C LYS A 193 7.19 12.59 29.93
N ASP A 194 8.30 12.62 30.69
CA ASP A 194 9.45 11.68 30.57
C ASP A 194 10.01 11.56 29.12
N LEU A 195 10.01 12.68 28.37
CA LEU A 195 10.34 12.70 26.94
C LEU A 195 11.85 12.78 26.63
N PHE A 196 12.68 13.20 27.60
CA PHE A 196 14.13 13.35 27.39
C PHE A 196 14.87 12.06 27.80
N ILE A 197 15.11 11.90 29.09
CA ILE A 197 15.69 10.68 29.66
C ILE A 197 14.79 10.27 30.83
N LYS A 198 14.52 8.99 30.97
CA LYS A 198 13.59 8.47 31.98
C LYS A 198 13.97 8.92 33.38
N GLY A 199 13.05 9.61 34.06
CA GLY A 199 13.23 10.13 35.44
C GLY A 199 14.07 11.41 35.53
N PHE A 200 14.49 11.99 34.41
CA PHE A 200 15.24 13.24 34.35
C PHE A 200 14.38 14.44 34.78
N ASP A 201 13.20 14.55 34.23
CA ASP A 201 12.26 15.64 34.43
C ASP A 201 11.75 15.70 35.88
N LYS A 202 11.65 14.55 36.57
CA LYS A 202 11.27 14.50 38.00
C LYS A 202 12.26 15.23 38.91
N GLN A 203 13.54 15.20 38.55
CA GLN A 203 14.61 15.86 39.31
C GLN A 203 14.66 17.36 39.07
N LEU A 204 14.05 17.84 37.97
CA LEU A 204 13.89 19.25 37.66
C LEU A 204 12.63 19.89 38.28
N LEU A 205 11.82 19.12 38.98
CA LEU A 205 10.70 19.69 39.72
C LEU A 205 11.24 20.61 40.82
N GLY A 206 10.58 21.78 41.01
CA GLY A 206 10.95 22.76 42.00
C GLY A 206 12.10 23.69 41.65
N VAL A 207 12.73 23.54 40.47
CA VAL A 207 13.80 24.47 40.04
C VAL A 207 13.22 25.85 39.69
N LYS A 208 14.08 26.87 39.81
CA LYS A 208 13.78 28.28 39.45
C LYS A 208 14.63 28.73 38.27
N LYS A 209 14.21 29.82 37.65
CA LYS A 209 15.03 30.50 36.62
C LYS A 209 16.41 30.85 37.19
N ASN A 210 17.46 30.75 36.35
CA ASN A 210 18.84 30.97 36.66
C ASN A 210 19.50 30.02 37.67
N GLN A 211 18.78 29.03 38.17
CA GLN A 211 19.29 28.00 39.09
C GLN A 211 20.19 27.01 38.36
N VAL A 212 21.25 26.53 39.00
CA VAL A 212 22.02 25.38 38.56
C VAL A 212 21.58 24.16 39.36
N LYS A 213 21.24 23.07 38.65
CA LYS A 213 20.79 21.81 39.25
C LYS A 213 21.57 20.67 38.68
N GLU A 214 22.05 19.79 39.50
CA GLU A 214 22.61 18.51 39.08
C GLU A 214 21.54 17.45 39.03
N VAL A 215 21.53 16.71 37.91
CA VAL A 215 20.57 15.64 37.61
C VAL A 215 21.35 14.42 37.20
N THR A 216 21.09 13.29 37.84
CA THR A 216 21.67 12.01 37.47
C THR A 216 20.64 11.17 36.71
N ALA A 217 20.99 10.72 35.50
CA ALA A 217 20.11 9.89 34.69
C ALA A 217 20.88 8.76 33.98
N THR A 218 20.18 7.67 33.73
CA THR A 218 20.74 6.53 32.99
C THR A 218 20.44 6.69 31.51
N LEU A 219 21.46 6.66 30.68
CA LEU A 219 21.32 6.76 29.23
C LEU A 219 20.52 5.57 28.67
N PRO A 220 19.60 5.80 27.71
CA PRO A 220 18.68 4.78 27.23
C PRO A 220 19.37 3.72 26.34
N GLU A 221 18.72 2.56 26.17
CA GLU A 221 19.21 1.44 25.34
C GLU A 221 19.41 1.80 23.87
N ASN A 222 18.67 2.79 23.36
CA ASN A 222 18.75 3.27 21.99
C ASN A 222 19.72 4.48 21.83
N TYR A 223 20.62 4.72 22.79
CA TYR A 223 21.61 5.77 22.66
C TYR A 223 22.55 5.49 21.46
N PRO A 224 22.89 6.53 20.66
CA PRO A 224 23.65 6.34 19.40
C PRO A 224 24.98 5.61 19.54
N LYS A 225 25.69 5.84 20.66
CA LYS A 225 26.97 5.19 20.95
C LYS A 225 26.77 4.04 21.94
N LYS A 226 27.05 2.81 21.50
CA LYS A 226 26.86 1.58 22.29
C LYS A 226 27.65 1.55 23.60
N GLU A 227 28.79 2.24 23.65
CA GLU A 227 29.67 2.35 24.82
C GLU A 227 29.06 3.11 26.00
N PHE A 228 28.06 3.98 25.74
CA PHE A 228 27.37 4.79 26.75
C PHE A 228 25.99 4.24 27.12
N VAL A 229 25.52 3.21 26.44
CA VAL A 229 24.21 2.57 26.73
C VAL A 229 24.16 2.08 28.18
N ASN A 230 23.06 2.41 28.89
CA ASN A 230 22.80 2.03 30.29
C ASN A 230 23.83 2.60 31.30
N LYS A 231 24.73 3.50 30.89
CA LYS A 231 25.62 4.17 31.85
C LYS A 231 24.92 5.32 32.56
N LYS A 232 25.27 5.55 33.81
CA LYS A 232 24.81 6.72 34.59
C LYS A 232 25.61 7.93 34.18
N ALA A 233 24.94 9.01 33.79
CA ALA A 233 25.53 10.29 33.46
C ALA A 233 25.04 11.37 34.46
N ASN A 234 25.94 12.26 34.86
CA ASN A 234 25.65 13.41 35.72
C ASN A 234 25.52 14.64 34.81
N PHE A 235 24.38 15.29 34.86
CA PHE A 235 24.02 16.45 34.07
C PHE A 235 24.05 17.69 34.95
N LYS A 236 24.89 18.65 34.67
CA LYS A 236 24.90 19.98 35.29
C LYS A 236 23.98 20.88 34.47
N CYS A 237 22.78 21.11 34.91
CA CYS A 237 21.75 21.87 34.21
C CYS A 237 21.68 23.30 34.70
N LYS A 238 21.90 24.27 33.80
CA LYS A 238 21.66 25.70 34.09
C LYS A 238 20.30 26.08 33.53
N ILE A 239 19.35 26.38 34.43
CA ILE A 239 17.98 26.70 34.06
C ILE A 239 17.94 28.12 33.45
N LEU A 240 17.52 28.22 32.19
CA LEU A 240 17.37 29.49 31.49
C LEU A 240 16.01 30.13 31.73
N ASN A 241 14.97 29.32 31.66
CA ASN A 241 13.61 29.81 31.86
C ASN A 241 12.65 28.69 32.33
N VAL A 242 11.61 29.08 33.06
CA VAL A 242 10.50 28.23 33.47
C VAL A 242 9.21 28.85 32.98
N LYS A 243 8.43 28.08 32.18
CA LYS A 243 7.18 28.56 31.62
C LYS A 243 6.03 27.67 32.06
N LYS A 244 4.91 28.27 32.45
CA LYS A 244 3.67 27.55 32.78
C LYS A 244 2.83 27.33 31.52
N PRO A 245 2.09 26.21 31.43
CA PRO A 245 1.15 26.04 30.33
C PRO A 245 0.08 27.13 30.40
N GLU A 246 -0.17 27.74 29.25
CA GLU A 246 -1.24 28.71 29.09
C GLU A 246 -2.41 28.04 28.37
N THR A 247 -3.57 28.08 28.96
CA THR A 247 -4.80 27.59 28.31
C THR A 247 -5.12 28.49 27.13
N VAL A 248 -5.07 27.93 25.94
CA VAL A 248 -5.47 28.62 24.72
C VAL A 248 -6.97 28.88 24.79
N LYS A 249 -7.38 30.15 24.71
CA LYS A 249 -8.80 30.48 24.53
C LYS A 249 -9.21 30.08 23.11
N VAL A 250 -10.31 29.34 23.04
CA VAL A 250 -10.91 28.94 21.77
C VAL A 250 -11.78 30.10 21.28
N ASP A 251 -11.19 30.99 20.52
CA ASP A 251 -11.80 32.20 19.95
C ASP A 251 -11.48 32.32 18.45
N ASP A 252 -11.91 33.40 17.81
CA ASP A 252 -11.65 33.64 16.40
C ASP A 252 -10.17 33.78 16.07
N GLN A 253 -9.34 34.25 17.02
CA GLN A 253 -7.90 34.34 16.82
C GLN A 253 -7.25 32.95 16.79
N PHE A 254 -7.71 32.05 17.68
CA PHE A 254 -7.31 30.65 17.66
C PHE A 254 -7.70 29.96 16.33
N ALA A 255 -8.92 30.24 15.84
CA ALA A 255 -9.38 29.72 14.56
C ALA A 255 -8.50 30.20 13.40
N LYS A 256 -8.14 31.49 13.37
CA LYS A 256 -7.25 32.06 12.35
C LYS A 256 -5.84 31.43 12.39
N ASN A 257 -5.31 31.17 13.58
CA ASN A 257 -4.01 30.49 13.76
C ASN A 257 -4.01 29.07 13.19
N LEU A 258 -5.19 28.42 13.13
CA LEU A 258 -5.40 27.11 12.51
C LEU A 258 -5.77 27.18 11.02
N GLY A 259 -5.82 28.39 10.43
CA GLY A 259 -6.12 28.58 9.00
C GLY A 259 -7.61 28.70 8.68
N ALA A 260 -8.48 28.79 9.69
CA ALA A 260 -9.90 29.07 9.53
C ALA A 260 -10.17 30.60 9.53
N LYS A 261 -11.33 31.03 9.03
CA LYS A 261 -11.71 32.45 9.00
C LYS A 261 -12.13 32.96 10.37
N ASP A 262 -12.91 32.17 11.07
CA ASP A 262 -13.48 32.43 12.38
C ASP A 262 -13.79 31.10 13.10
N LEU A 263 -14.30 31.14 14.31
CA LEU A 263 -14.64 29.94 15.10
C LEU A 263 -15.75 29.12 14.45
N LYS A 264 -16.67 29.73 13.73
CA LYS A 264 -17.75 29.04 13.01
C LYS A 264 -17.19 28.23 11.84
N ASP A 265 -16.28 28.80 11.08
CA ASP A 265 -15.58 28.11 10.00
C ASP A 265 -14.72 26.97 10.55
N LEU A 266 -13.99 27.18 11.67
CA LEU A 266 -13.25 26.13 12.34
C LEU A 266 -14.14 24.94 12.76
N LYS A 267 -15.32 25.20 13.31
CA LYS A 267 -16.30 24.16 13.64
C LYS A 267 -16.75 23.40 12.39
N GLN A 268 -17.02 24.09 11.29
CA GLN A 268 -17.39 23.44 10.02
C GLN A 268 -16.26 22.59 9.43
N LEU A 269 -15.04 23.09 9.44
CA LEU A 269 -13.86 22.36 8.96
C LEU A 269 -13.60 21.11 9.82
N THR A 270 -13.73 21.27 11.14
CA THR A 270 -13.59 20.14 12.10
C THR A 270 -14.68 19.09 11.89
N ASN A 271 -15.94 19.52 11.68
CA ASN A 271 -17.03 18.61 11.33
C ASN A 271 -16.70 17.79 10.09
N LYS A 272 -16.33 18.47 8.98
CA LYS A 272 -15.94 17.80 7.72
C LYS A 272 -14.75 16.86 7.92
N GLN A 273 -13.78 17.23 8.74
CA GLN A 273 -12.62 16.39 9.04
C GLN A 273 -13.03 15.10 9.76
N ILE A 274 -13.92 15.21 10.76
CA ILE A 274 -14.45 14.05 11.49
C ILE A 274 -15.26 13.16 10.53
N GLU A 275 -16.18 13.73 9.76
CA GLU A 275 -16.96 12.99 8.77
C GLU A 275 -16.05 12.23 7.78
N ASN A 276 -15.07 12.90 7.19
CA ASN A 276 -14.14 12.30 6.24
C ASN A 276 -13.28 11.19 6.86
N GLN A 277 -12.88 11.32 8.13
CA GLN A 277 -12.09 10.32 8.83
C GLN A 277 -12.78 8.95 8.87
N TYR A 278 -14.09 8.91 9.08
CA TYR A 278 -14.87 7.67 9.15
C TYR A 278 -15.44 7.25 7.79
N LYS A 279 -15.75 8.23 6.92
CA LYS A 279 -16.36 8.00 5.61
C LYS A 279 -15.57 6.99 4.78
N MET A 280 -14.26 7.16 4.66
CA MET A 280 -13.41 6.26 3.88
C MET A 280 -13.51 4.80 4.36
N SER A 281 -13.48 4.57 5.67
CA SER A 281 -13.59 3.22 6.23
C SER A 281 -14.98 2.61 6.03
N LEU A 282 -16.03 3.42 6.12
CA LEU A 282 -17.41 2.97 5.92
C LEU A 282 -17.71 2.73 4.43
N GLU A 283 -17.15 3.52 3.53
CA GLU A 283 -17.23 3.29 2.09
C GLU A 283 -16.53 2.00 1.68
N GLU A 284 -15.37 1.70 2.29
CA GLU A 284 -14.69 0.41 2.07
C GLU A 284 -15.54 -0.78 2.52
N LEU A 285 -16.24 -0.66 3.65
CA LEU A 285 -17.20 -1.67 4.12
C LEU A 285 -18.35 -1.87 3.14
N SER A 286 -18.93 -0.80 2.64
CA SER A 286 -20.01 -0.85 1.66
C SER A 286 -19.54 -1.48 0.36
N LYS A 287 -18.34 -1.13 -0.11
CA LYS A 287 -17.67 -1.72 -1.27
C LYS A 287 -17.47 -3.24 -1.09
N GLU A 288 -16.96 -3.66 0.05
CA GLU A 288 -16.75 -5.08 0.33
C GLU A 288 -18.06 -5.88 0.33
N LYS A 289 -19.14 -5.33 0.90
CA LYS A 289 -20.45 -5.95 0.86
C LYS A 289 -20.98 -6.10 -0.57
N ILE A 290 -20.78 -5.09 -1.41
CA ILE A 290 -21.15 -5.13 -2.84
C ILE A 290 -20.34 -6.24 -3.54
N LEU A 291 -19.02 -6.27 -3.36
CA LEU A 291 -18.16 -7.27 -3.99
C LEU A 291 -18.48 -8.69 -3.53
N ASN A 292 -18.78 -8.91 -2.24
CA ASN A 292 -19.17 -10.21 -1.73
C ASN A 292 -20.50 -10.70 -2.34
N GLN A 293 -21.46 -9.81 -2.54
CA GLN A 293 -22.71 -10.16 -3.21
C GLN A 293 -22.48 -10.48 -4.69
N LEU A 294 -21.67 -9.68 -5.40
CA LEU A 294 -21.29 -9.98 -6.79
C LEU A 294 -20.63 -11.36 -6.90
N GLU A 295 -19.73 -11.70 -5.99
CA GLU A 295 -19.07 -13.00 -5.97
C GLU A 295 -20.08 -14.15 -5.79
N THR A 296 -21.00 -14.02 -4.84
CA THR A 296 -21.98 -15.08 -4.53
C THR A 296 -23.07 -15.21 -5.59
N MET A 297 -23.44 -14.14 -6.25
CA MET A 297 -24.47 -14.13 -7.29
C MET A 297 -24.04 -14.82 -8.59
N HIS A 298 -22.72 -14.81 -8.91
CA HIS A 298 -22.21 -15.32 -10.16
C HIS A 298 -21.42 -16.61 -9.94
N ASP A 299 -21.69 -17.61 -10.76
CA ASP A 299 -20.83 -18.78 -10.88
C ASP A 299 -19.99 -18.65 -12.14
N VAL A 300 -18.67 -18.58 -11.99
CA VAL A 300 -17.71 -18.29 -13.06
C VAL A 300 -16.61 -19.34 -13.03
N GLN A 301 -16.39 -20.01 -14.15
CA GLN A 301 -15.20 -20.84 -14.32
C GLN A 301 -13.96 -19.96 -14.34
N LEU A 302 -12.92 -20.37 -13.63
CA LEU A 302 -11.71 -19.56 -13.50
C LEU A 302 -10.59 -20.17 -14.35
N PRO A 303 -9.90 -19.36 -15.18
CA PRO A 303 -8.71 -19.80 -15.88
C PRO A 303 -7.58 -20.12 -14.90
N ASP A 304 -7.03 -21.34 -14.97
CA ASP A 304 -6.03 -21.83 -14.00
C ASP A 304 -4.77 -20.97 -14.01
N ASN A 305 -4.32 -20.50 -15.18
CA ASN A 305 -3.13 -19.67 -15.30
C ASN A 305 -3.27 -18.35 -14.55
N LEU A 306 -4.44 -17.68 -14.62
CA LEU A 306 -4.67 -16.43 -13.87
C LEU A 306 -4.66 -16.68 -12.36
N VAL A 307 -5.27 -17.78 -11.91
CA VAL A 307 -5.25 -18.17 -10.49
C VAL A 307 -3.81 -18.44 -10.04
N GLN A 308 -2.98 -19.12 -10.84
CA GLN A 308 -1.58 -19.39 -10.51
C GLN A 308 -0.71 -18.13 -10.50
N GLN A 309 -0.94 -17.20 -11.43
CA GLN A 309 -0.26 -15.90 -11.45
C GLN A 309 -0.58 -15.10 -10.19
N GLU A 310 -1.87 -15.00 -9.81
CA GLU A 310 -2.29 -14.29 -8.61
C GLU A 310 -1.74 -14.95 -7.33
N LEU A 311 -1.72 -16.29 -7.27
CA LEU A 311 -1.08 -17.03 -6.17
C LEU A 311 0.41 -16.70 -6.06
N THR A 312 1.11 -16.55 -7.18
CA THR A 312 2.53 -16.19 -7.19
C THR A 312 2.72 -14.78 -6.60
N ILE A 313 1.89 -13.83 -7.00
CA ILE A 313 1.91 -12.45 -6.50
C ILE A 313 1.64 -12.42 -4.99
N ILE A 314 0.61 -13.12 -4.52
CA ILE A 314 0.28 -13.21 -3.09
C ILE A 314 1.45 -13.83 -2.31
N SER A 315 2.06 -14.89 -2.86
CA SER A 315 3.16 -15.62 -2.22
C SER A 315 4.45 -14.81 -2.12
N GLN A 316 4.71 -13.90 -3.06
CA GLN A 316 5.89 -13.01 -3.00
C GLN A 316 5.84 -12.06 -1.80
N ASN A 317 4.64 -11.66 -1.37
CA ASN A 317 4.42 -10.76 -0.25
C ASN A 317 4.41 -11.48 1.12
N LEU A 318 4.48 -12.82 1.16
CA LEU A 318 4.50 -13.61 2.39
C LEU A 318 5.91 -14.02 2.76
N LYS A 319 6.22 -14.06 4.06
CA LYS A 319 7.48 -14.65 4.58
C LYS A 319 7.52 -16.15 4.28
N LYS A 320 8.74 -16.68 4.07
CA LYS A 320 8.93 -18.10 3.68
C LYS A 320 8.22 -19.10 4.62
N GLU A 321 8.23 -18.85 5.93
CA GLU A 321 7.61 -19.71 6.96
C GLU A 321 6.08 -19.72 6.92
N ASP A 322 5.47 -18.65 6.39
CA ASP A 322 4.02 -18.49 6.32
C ASP A 322 3.42 -19.02 5.00
N LYS A 323 4.25 -19.27 3.98
CA LYS A 323 3.79 -19.69 2.64
C LYS A 323 3.05 -21.03 2.65
N GLU A 324 3.60 -22.02 3.34
CA GLU A 324 2.99 -23.36 3.40
C GLU A 324 1.75 -23.40 4.29
N LYS A 325 1.80 -22.72 5.44
CA LYS A 325 0.67 -22.65 6.38
C LYS A 325 -0.56 -21.97 5.79
N ASN A 326 -0.36 -20.95 4.93
CA ASN A 326 -1.42 -20.15 4.38
C ASN A 326 -1.77 -20.51 2.92
N LYS A 327 -1.24 -21.59 2.36
CA LYS A 327 -1.44 -21.95 0.95
C LYS A 327 -2.92 -22.06 0.55
N LYS A 328 -3.73 -22.77 1.35
CA LYS A 328 -5.18 -22.93 1.09
C LYS A 328 -5.94 -21.59 1.15
N GLU A 329 -5.55 -20.72 2.08
CA GLU A 329 -6.16 -19.41 2.23
C GLU A 329 -5.75 -18.47 1.10
N SER A 330 -4.48 -18.48 0.72
CA SER A 330 -3.97 -17.74 -0.44
C SER A 330 -4.67 -18.17 -1.74
N GLU A 331 -4.91 -19.47 -1.91
CA GLU A 331 -5.65 -19.99 -3.07
C GLU A 331 -7.10 -19.51 -3.08
N LYS A 332 -7.78 -19.51 -1.94
CA LYS A 332 -9.13 -18.96 -1.82
C LYS A 332 -9.17 -17.46 -2.15
N ILE A 333 -8.20 -16.70 -1.65
CA ILE A 333 -8.09 -15.26 -1.93
C ILE A 333 -7.80 -15.03 -3.43
N ALA A 334 -6.89 -15.80 -4.03
CA ALA A 334 -6.58 -15.70 -5.44
C ALA A 334 -7.81 -15.97 -6.32
N LYS A 335 -8.50 -17.07 -6.06
CA LYS A 335 -9.75 -17.43 -6.78
C LYS A 335 -10.81 -16.33 -6.67
N LYS A 336 -11.00 -15.78 -5.46
CA LYS A 336 -11.96 -14.69 -5.23
C LYS A 336 -11.56 -13.43 -6.01
N ARG A 337 -10.27 -13.02 -5.98
CA ARG A 337 -9.79 -11.84 -6.71
C ARG A 337 -9.97 -11.99 -8.22
N ILE A 338 -9.57 -13.13 -8.78
CA ILE A 338 -9.74 -13.39 -10.21
C ILE A 338 -11.21 -13.41 -10.59
N LYS A 339 -12.05 -14.09 -9.82
CA LYS A 339 -13.52 -14.13 -10.04
C LYS A 339 -14.11 -12.72 -10.09
N LEU A 340 -13.83 -11.92 -9.07
CA LEU A 340 -14.31 -10.53 -9.01
C LEU A 340 -13.74 -9.67 -10.15
N GLY A 341 -12.45 -9.80 -10.46
CA GLY A 341 -11.81 -9.07 -11.57
C GLY A 341 -12.53 -9.35 -12.91
N LEU A 342 -12.83 -10.62 -13.18
CA LEU A 342 -13.54 -11.02 -14.40
C LEU A 342 -14.98 -10.47 -14.43
N ILE A 343 -15.72 -10.54 -13.32
CA ILE A 343 -17.09 -10.00 -13.23
C ILE A 343 -17.10 -8.49 -13.41
N LEU A 344 -16.18 -7.78 -12.74
CA LEU A 344 -16.06 -6.33 -12.84
C LEU A 344 -15.68 -5.90 -14.26
N ASN A 345 -14.74 -6.61 -14.91
CA ASN A 345 -14.37 -6.30 -16.28
C ASN A 345 -15.56 -6.45 -17.24
N GLU A 346 -16.32 -7.54 -17.13
CA GLU A 346 -17.52 -7.77 -17.94
C GLU A 346 -18.58 -6.68 -17.69
N LEU A 347 -18.79 -6.27 -16.42
CA LEU A 347 -19.68 -5.16 -16.07
C LEU A 347 -19.24 -3.84 -16.70
N GLY A 348 -17.96 -3.55 -16.67
CA GLY A 348 -17.41 -2.36 -17.28
C GLY A 348 -17.51 -2.36 -18.81
N GLU A 349 -17.23 -3.49 -19.46
CA GLU A 349 -17.37 -3.65 -20.91
C GLU A 349 -18.82 -3.44 -21.36
N GLN A 350 -19.79 -4.09 -20.69
CA GLN A 350 -21.21 -3.95 -21.02
C GLN A 350 -21.77 -2.54 -20.82
N ASN A 351 -21.17 -1.76 -19.91
CA ASN A 351 -21.57 -0.37 -19.65
C ASN A 351 -20.64 0.65 -20.33
N ASN A 352 -19.74 0.21 -21.22
CA ASN A 352 -18.79 1.07 -21.95
C ASN A 352 -17.93 1.97 -21.03
N LEU A 353 -17.62 1.50 -19.83
CA LEU A 353 -16.78 2.26 -18.91
C LEU A 353 -15.31 2.22 -19.36
N LYS A 354 -14.70 3.39 -19.40
CA LYS A 354 -13.27 3.55 -19.70
C LYS A 354 -12.67 4.55 -18.74
N VAL A 355 -11.39 4.42 -18.48
CA VAL A 355 -10.62 5.41 -17.71
C VAL A 355 -9.86 6.27 -18.70
N ASP A 356 -10.15 7.57 -18.72
CA ASP A 356 -9.45 8.52 -19.56
C ASP A 356 -8.15 9.03 -18.91
N GLU A 357 -7.32 9.69 -19.73
CA GLU A 357 -6.03 10.22 -19.26
C GLU A 357 -6.21 11.38 -18.25
N GLN A 358 -7.31 12.10 -18.31
CA GLN A 358 -7.57 13.20 -17.39
C GLN A 358 -7.91 12.67 -15.99
N GLU A 359 -8.73 11.63 -15.91
CA GLU A 359 -9.05 10.94 -14.63
C GLU A 359 -7.78 10.41 -13.97
N LEU A 360 -6.90 9.80 -14.76
CA LEU A 360 -5.62 9.31 -14.27
C LEU A 360 -4.73 10.44 -13.73
N ARG A 361 -4.62 11.55 -14.46
CA ARG A 361 -3.86 12.72 -14.03
C ARG A 361 -4.44 13.34 -12.75
N ASN A 362 -5.75 13.46 -12.68
CA ASN A 362 -6.42 13.98 -11.49
C ASN A 362 -6.15 13.14 -10.27
N GLU A 363 -6.14 11.80 -10.40
CA GLU A 363 -5.87 10.89 -9.29
C GLU A 363 -4.40 10.96 -8.85
N ILE A 364 -3.47 11.05 -9.80
CA ILE A 364 -2.05 11.29 -9.48
C ILE A 364 -1.90 12.63 -8.74
N GLN A 365 -2.58 13.70 -9.17
CA GLN A 365 -2.55 14.99 -8.49
C GLN A 365 -3.09 14.93 -7.06
N LYS A 366 -4.18 14.20 -6.82
CA LYS A 366 -4.70 13.99 -5.46
C LYS A 366 -3.64 13.33 -4.56
N GLN A 367 -2.93 12.32 -5.06
CA GLN A 367 -1.84 11.67 -4.31
C GLN A 367 -0.67 12.62 -4.06
N VAL A 368 -0.30 13.45 -5.03
CA VAL A 368 0.71 14.50 -4.88
C VAL A 368 0.32 15.49 -3.77
N HIS A 369 -0.94 15.93 -3.73
CA HIS A 369 -1.43 16.85 -2.70
C HIS A 369 -1.50 16.19 -1.30
N SER A 370 -1.73 14.89 -1.25
CA SER A 370 -1.78 14.15 0.03
C SER A 370 -0.41 13.92 0.68
N MET A 371 0.70 14.16 -0.05
CA MET A 371 2.07 13.97 0.42
C MET A 371 2.90 15.27 0.36
N PRO A 372 2.67 16.24 1.26
CA PRO A 372 3.44 17.49 1.30
C PRO A 372 4.94 17.22 1.46
N GLY A 373 5.76 17.92 0.68
CA GLY A 373 7.22 17.76 0.68
C GLY A 373 7.75 16.60 -0.19
N GLN A 374 6.89 15.71 -0.71
CA GLN A 374 7.29 14.57 -1.56
C GLN A 374 6.68 14.64 -2.98
N GLN A 375 6.11 15.77 -3.37
CA GLN A 375 5.37 15.93 -4.62
C GLN A 375 6.18 15.46 -5.84
N LYS A 376 7.44 15.89 -5.92
CA LYS A 376 8.35 15.53 -7.02
C LYS A 376 8.60 14.01 -7.07
N GLN A 377 8.79 13.38 -5.91
CA GLN A 377 9.05 11.93 -5.81
C GLN A 377 7.83 11.12 -6.27
N VAL A 378 6.61 11.54 -5.91
CA VAL A 378 5.37 10.89 -6.34
C VAL A 378 5.20 10.98 -7.86
N LEU A 379 5.43 12.15 -8.46
CA LEU A 379 5.36 12.32 -9.92
C LEU A 379 6.40 11.45 -10.64
N GLU A 380 7.66 11.48 -10.20
CA GLU A 380 8.73 10.66 -10.77
C GLU A 380 8.44 9.15 -10.63
N TYR A 381 7.83 8.73 -9.52
CA TYR A 381 7.46 7.34 -9.33
C TYR A 381 6.49 6.85 -10.42
N TYR A 382 5.43 7.60 -10.71
CA TYR A 382 4.48 7.23 -11.76
C TYR A 382 5.05 7.34 -13.17
N GLN A 383 5.95 8.28 -13.43
CA GLN A 383 6.63 8.42 -14.71
C GLN A 383 7.60 7.26 -14.99
N LYS A 384 8.34 6.81 -13.98
CA LYS A 384 9.36 5.75 -14.11
C LYS A 384 8.79 4.33 -14.00
N ASN A 385 7.56 4.16 -13.49
CA ASN A 385 6.94 2.87 -13.23
C ASN A 385 5.60 2.70 -13.97
N PRO A 386 5.61 2.23 -15.24
CA PRO A 386 4.37 2.00 -15.99
C PRO A 386 3.40 1.02 -15.32
N SER A 387 3.93 0.03 -14.58
CA SER A 387 3.10 -0.92 -13.81
C SER A 387 2.30 -0.24 -12.70
N ALA A 388 2.87 0.78 -12.03
CA ALA A 388 2.16 1.55 -11.02
C ALA A 388 1.02 2.37 -11.65
N THR A 389 1.26 2.96 -12.82
CA THR A 389 0.25 3.68 -13.60
C THR A 389 -0.89 2.77 -14.05
N THR A 390 -0.56 1.55 -14.51
CA THR A 390 -1.56 0.53 -14.86
C THR A 390 -2.38 0.10 -13.65
N SER A 391 -1.75 -0.11 -12.50
CA SER A 391 -2.46 -0.44 -11.25
C SER A 391 -3.40 0.68 -10.80
N LEU A 392 -2.97 1.94 -10.92
CA LEU A 392 -3.81 3.09 -10.59
C LEU A 392 -5.01 3.20 -11.53
N ARG A 393 -4.81 2.98 -12.84
CA ARG A 393 -5.89 2.92 -13.83
C ARG A 393 -6.89 1.81 -13.48
N GLY A 394 -6.42 0.64 -13.05
CA GLY A 394 -7.26 -0.46 -12.57
C GLY A 394 -8.11 -0.06 -11.35
N SER A 395 -7.51 0.66 -10.40
CA SER A 395 -8.23 1.14 -9.21
C SER A 395 -9.32 2.17 -9.57
N ILE A 396 -9.04 3.10 -10.48
CA ILE A 396 -10.02 4.08 -10.98
C ILE A 396 -11.17 3.36 -11.70
N TYR A 397 -10.84 2.37 -12.54
CA TYR A 397 -11.81 1.57 -13.27
C TYR A 397 -12.74 0.82 -12.32
N GLU A 398 -12.18 0.15 -11.30
CA GLU A 398 -12.95 -0.53 -10.26
C GLU A 398 -13.87 0.45 -9.51
N GLU A 399 -13.38 1.63 -9.14
CA GLU A 399 -14.18 2.66 -8.47
C GLU A 399 -15.35 3.13 -9.34
N LYS A 400 -15.13 3.34 -10.65
CA LYS A 400 -16.21 3.68 -11.61
C LYS A 400 -17.29 2.61 -11.66
N ILE A 401 -16.90 1.34 -11.67
CA ILE A 401 -17.86 0.23 -11.67
C ILE A 401 -18.63 0.16 -10.34
N ILE A 402 -17.94 0.32 -9.22
CA ILE A 402 -18.61 0.35 -7.90
C ILE A 402 -19.59 1.50 -7.81
N ASN A 403 -19.24 2.68 -8.32
CA ASN A 403 -20.13 3.83 -8.36
C ASN A 403 -21.35 3.59 -9.27
N LEU A 404 -21.16 2.94 -10.42
CA LEU A 404 -22.26 2.51 -11.28
C LEU A 404 -23.21 1.54 -10.54
N ILE A 405 -22.65 0.57 -9.82
CA ILE A 405 -23.44 -0.37 -9.02
C ILE A 405 -24.21 0.37 -7.94
N LYS A 406 -23.56 1.28 -7.21
CA LYS A 406 -24.20 2.10 -6.18
C LYS A 406 -25.38 2.90 -6.73
N GLN A 407 -25.25 3.46 -7.94
CA GLN A 407 -26.30 4.25 -8.60
C GLN A 407 -27.51 3.39 -9.03
N LYS A 408 -27.27 2.17 -9.53
CA LYS A 408 -28.30 1.28 -10.08
C LYS A 408 -28.91 0.33 -9.05
N SER A 409 -28.26 0.12 -7.91
CA SER A 409 -28.68 -0.84 -6.88
C SER A 409 -29.53 -0.21 -5.78
N LYS A 410 -30.16 -1.05 -4.97
CA LYS A 410 -31.00 -0.60 -3.83
C LYS A 410 -30.13 -0.21 -2.65
N GLN A 411 -29.87 1.10 -2.52
CA GLN A 411 -29.15 1.62 -1.37
C GLN A 411 -30.11 1.92 -0.22
N THR A 412 -29.68 1.56 1.01
CA THR A 412 -30.33 1.98 2.26
C THR A 412 -29.43 3.01 2.94
N LYS A 413 -29.87 4.26 3.00
CA LYS A 413 -29.15 5.27 3.78
C LYS A 413 -29.37 5.04 5.26
N LYS A 414 -28.30 5.03 6.03
CA LYS A 414 -28.36 4.90 7.49
C LYS A 414 -27.46 5.94 8.14
N THR A 415 -28.10 6.88 8.83
CA THR A 415 -27.40 7.86 9.66
C THR A 415 -26.97 7.19 10.97
N ILE A 416 -25.70 7.29 11.32
CA ILE A 416 -25.10 6.67 12.51
C ILE A 416 -24.28 7.70 13.31
N SER A 417 -24.12 7.45 14.59
CA SER A 417 -23.23 8.22 15.47
C SER A 417 -21.75 7.80 15.29
N ILE A 418 -20.83 8.63 15.77
CA ILE A 418 -19.38 8.30 15.78
C ILE A 418 -19.11 6.98 16.52
N LYS A 419 -19.79 6.73 17.65
CA LYS A 419 -19.63 5.50 18.43
C LYS A 419 -20.03 4.26 17.64
N GLU A 420 -21.20 4.32 16.98
CA GLU A 420 -21.65 3.22 16.11
C GLU A 420 -20.70 3.00 14.93
N ALA A 421 -20.17 4.08 14.34
CA ALA A 421 -19.18 3.99 13.27
C ALA A 421 -17.88 3.27 13.75
N GLU A 422 -17.38 3.64 14.95
CA GLU A 422 -16.21 2.98 15.55
C GLU A 422 -16.46 1.50 15.84
N GLU A 423 -17.64 1.13 16.34
CA GLU A 423 -18.00 -0.26 16.62
C GLU A 423 -18.07 -1.07 15.32
N ILE A 424 -18.71 -0.53 14.28
CA ILE A 424 -18.80 -1.16 12.96
C ILE A 424 -17.40 -1.37 12.36
N ILE A 425 -16.54 -0.36 12.40
CA ILE A 425 -15.17 -0.43 11.86
C ILE A 425 -14.31 -1.40 12.67
N LYS A 426 -14.44 -1.41 14.01
CA LYS A 426 -13.74 -2.38 14.88
C LYS A 426 -14.17 -3.81 14.60
N ALA A 427 -15.47 -4.07 14.51
CA ALA A 427 -16.01 -5.40 14.20
C ALA A 427 -15.43 -5.90 12.86
N HIS A 428 -15.38 -5.04 11.85
CA HIS A 428 -14.82 -5.38 10.55
C HIS A 428 -13.31 -5.64 10.60
N SER A 429 -12.55 -4.84 11.35
CA SER A 429 -11.08 -5.01 11.50
C SER A 429 -10.71 -6.32 12.18
N ILE A 430 -11.56 -6.84 13.07
CA ILE A 430 -11.35 -8.13 13.74
C ILE A 430 -11.54 -9.28 12.76
N VAL A 431 -12.50 -9.18 11.86
CA VAL A 431 -12.78 -10.20 10.83
C VAL A 431 -11.67 -10.25 9.76
N LYS A 432 -11.05 -9.11 9.45
CA LYS A 432 -9.95 -9.02 8.46
C LYS A 432 -8.58 -9.50 8.97
N LYS A 433 -8.38 -9.66 10.30
CA LYS A 433 -7.11 -10.21 10.81
C LYS A 433 -7.03 -11.68 10.49
N PRO A 434 -6.02 -12.15 9.72
CA PRO A 434 -5.80 -13.58 9.55
C PRO A 434 -5.54 -14.22 10.92
N PRO A 435 -6.06 -15.43 11.18
CA PRO A 435 -5.78 -16.14 12.42
C PRO A 435 -4.27 -16.46 12.48
N GLY A 436 -3.50 -15.67 13.24
CA GLY A 436 -2.05 -15.84 13.38
C GLY A 436 -1.27 -14.63 13.88
N LEU A 437 -1.84 -13.41 13.81
CA LEU A 437 -1.24 -12.22 14.40
C LEU A 437 -2.00 -11.74 15.64
N SER A 438 -2.16 -12.61 16.63
CA SER A 438 -2.43 -12.16 17.99
C SER A 438 -1.16 -11.50 18.53
N SER A 439 -1.24 -10.21 18.77
CA SER A 439 -0.12 -9.45 19.33
C SER A 439 0.32 -10.11 20.64
N LYS A 440 1.59 -10.46 20.78
CA LYS A 440 2.24 -10.93 22.04
C LYS A 440 1.94 -10.07 23.28
N LYS A 441 1.21 -8.95 23.13
CA LYS A 441 0.76 -8.09 24.25
C LYS A 441 -0.48 -8.59 24.98
N GLU A 442 -1.34 -9.42 24.38
CA GLU A 442 -2.53 -9.95 25.08
C GLU A 442 -2.23 -11.26 25.82
N GLU A 443 -1.31 -12.07 25.33
CA GLU A 443 -0.87 -13.27 26.04
C GLU A 443 -0.11 -12.94 27.33
N SER A 444 0.68 -11.85 27.34
CA SER A 444 1.34 -11.38 28.57
C SER A 444 0.37 -10.88 29.65
N LYS A 445 -0.83 -10.40 29.27
CA LYS A 445 -1.89 -10.00 30.22
C LYS A 445 -2.70 -11.19 30.73
N LYS A 446 -2.95 -12.21 29.89
CA LYS A 446 -3.60 -13.46 30.31
C LYS A 446 -2.66 -14.31 31.19
N ALA A 447 -1.38 -14.42 30.86
CA ALA A 447 -0.40 -15.12 31.68
C ALA A 447 -0.18 -14.46 33.04
N LYS A 448 -0.18 -13.10 33.13
CA LYS A 448 -0.11 -12.39 34.42
C LYS A 448 -1.38 -12.51 35.26
N LYS A 449 -2.55 -12.70 34.65
CA LYS A 449 -3.82 -12.92 35.39
C LYS A 449 -3.89 -14.35 35.93
N THR A 450 -3.39 -15.35 35.19
CA THR A 450 -3.35 -16.77 35.62
C THR A 450 -2.32 -17.01 36.73
N ILE A 451 -1.17 -16.33 36.70
CA ILE A 451 -0.14 -16.42 37.74
C ILE A 451 -0.59 -15.70 39.06
N LYS A 452 -1.38 -14.63 38.96
CA LYS A 452 -1.98 -13.99 40.18
C LYS A 452 -3.07 -14.83 40.83
N SER A 453 -3.87 -15.59 40.05
CA SER A 453 -4.92 -16.48 40.59
C SER A 453 -4.33 -17.75 41.21
N SER A 454 -3.20 -18.27 40.68
CA SER A 454 -2.53 -19.47 41.26
C SER A 454 -1.74 -19.16 42.54
N LYS A 455 -1.22 -17.90 42.69
CA LYS A 455 -0.55 -17.50 43.97
C LYS A 455 -1.54 -17.24 45.11
N ASN A 456 -2.76 -16.81 44.81
CA ASN A 456 -3.81 -16.66 45.83
C ASN A 456 -4.42 -17.99 46.28
N LYS A 457 -4.48 -19.02 45.43
CA LYS A 457 -4.93 -20.37 45.85
C LYS A 457 -3.92 -21.15 46.66
N LYS A 458 -2.61 -20.82 46.60
CA LYS A 458 -1.57 -21.45 47.46
C LYS A 458 -1.45 -20.78 48.82
N LYS A 459 -1.96 -19.59 49.05
CA LYS A 459 -1.99 -18.94 50.39
C LYS A 459 -3.19 -19.33 51.25
N ILE A 460 -4.24 -19.92 50.68
CA ILE A 460 -5.46 -20.34 51.43
C ILE A 460 -5.35 -21.84 51.85
N ARG A 461 -4.32 -22.58 51.40
CA ARG A 461 -4.09 -23.97 51.83
C ARG A 461 -2.96 -24.15 52.86
N LYS A 462 -2.50 -23.06 53.51
CA LYS A 462 -1.52 -23.07 54.61
C LYS A 462 -1.98 -22.16 55.73
N LYS A 463 -3.24 -22.28 56.14
CA LYS A 463 -3.76 -21.87 57.43
C LYS A 463 -4.66 -22.99 57.91
#